data_422eb292631135ac829d367065c2babe
#
_entry.id   422eb292631135ac829d367065c2babe
#
_cell.length_a   1.000
_cell.length_b   1.000
_cell.length_c   1.000
_cell.angle_alpha   90.00
_cell.angle_beta   90.00
_cell.angle_gamma   90.00
#
_symmetry.space_group_name_H-M   'P 1'
#
loop_
_entity.id
_entity.type
_entity.pdbx_description
1 polymer ?
#
loop_
_entity_poly.entity_id
_entity_poly.type
_entity_poly.pdbx_seq_one_letter_code
_entity_poly.pdbx_strand_id
1 'polypeptide(L)'
;MRASPTITNSWILASLTGLLAFACFGVTGSRAQDEVRPPTAILFSLDRPIDASAAPFVLASSRGLFGSEGLAVTTNIASGWADAIERVARGDSDFALVDINVLIRFRDKSGAPPVKAVFVLFNKAPYAIIARKSRGIRALSDIEGKTLGVAEGDFSIWFWPALARQNGIKIASVKQAKFSPAVREPMLSAGQVDAVNGFSYLTGVNLRDRGVPADDLAVFPYADYGCEAYGFALIVNPAFAAARPEAVKGFLRAVIAGTHLAIKEPARAVDEVISRMDGGSRDLELERLRSVISNNILTTEVKRDGLGVIDPARLERSIDQMAEDFKFQKRPSAADIFDDAFLPPLGGRLIN
;
A
#
# COMPACT_ATOMS: atom_id res chain seq x y z
N MET A 1 47.99 33.52 -81.75
CA MET A 1 49.09 34.49 -81.62
C MET A 1 49.66 34.30 -80.22
N ARG A 2 50.82 33.59 -80.09
CA ARG A 2 52.14 34.14 -79.77
C ARG A 2 52.15 34.86 -78.44
N ALA A 3 52.96 34.57 -77.36
CA ALA A 3 54.24 33.90 -77.31
C ALA A 3 54.50 33.65 -75.78
N SER A 4 55.23 32.55 -75.50
CA SER A 4 56.18 32.44 -74.40
C SER A 4 57.42 33.22 -74.76
N PRO A 5 58.49 33.38 -74.00
CA PRO A 5 59.04 32.61 -72.85
C PRO A 5 59.60 33.56 -71.73
N THR A 6 60.27 33.22 -70.68
CA THR A 6 61.63 32.66 -70.51
C THR A 6 62.03 32.47 -69.04
N ILE A 7 62.74 31.47 -68.85
CA ILE A 7 63.54 30.96 -67.75
C ILE A 7 64.55 32.01 -67.17
N THR A 8 64.80 31.95 -65.82
CA THR A 8 66.19 31.95 -65.33
C THR A 8 66.30 31.34 -63.88
N ASN A 9 67.25 30.41 -63.80
CA ASN A 9 67.81 29.77 -62.59
C ASN A 9 68.63 30.74 -61.72
N SER A 10 68.73 30.48 -60.41
CA SER A 10 70.00 30.42 -59.64
C SER A 10 69.68 30.12 -58.15
N TRP A 11 70.00 29.02 -57.67
CA TRP A 11 71.01 28.47 -56.81
C TRP A 11 71.28 29.14 -55.45
N ILE A 12 71.36 28.22 -54.37
CA ILE A 12 72.21 28.20 -53.19
C ILE A 12 71.56 28.85 -51.93
N LEU A 13 71.36 28.25 -50.77
CA LEU A 13 72.17 27.47 -49.86
C LEU A 13 71.32 26.96 -48.70
N ALA A 14 71.79 25.86 -48.10
CA ALA A 14 71.19 25.17 -46.94
C ALA A 14 71.27 25.95 -45.65
N SER A 15 70.30 25.75 -44.76
CA SER A 15 70.51 25.78 -43.32
C SER A 15 69.54 24.82 -42.63
N LEU A 16 70.14 23.79 -42.06
CA LEU A 16 69.47 22.89 -41.12
C LEU A 16 69.10 23.64 -39.84
N THR A 17 67.82 23.65 -39.49
CA THR A 17 67.45 23.89 -38.09
C THR A 17 66.27 22.96 -37.75
N GLY A 18 66.62 22.01 -36.90
CA GLY A 18 65.67 21.03 -36.37
C GLY A 18 64.62 21.68 -35.47
N LEU A 19 63.32 21.46 -35.76
CA LEU A 19 62.25 21.80 -34.89
C LEU A 19 61.68 20.49 -34.33
N LEU A 20 61.96 20.22 -33.03
CA LEU A 20 61.26 19.21 -32.26
C LEU A 20 59.76 19.56 -32.17
N ALA A 21 58.96 18.83 -32.88
CA ALA A 21 57.49 18.88 -32.69
C ALA A 21 57.14 18.11 -31.43
N PHE A 22 56.84 18.80 -30.33
CA PHE A 22 56.26 18.26 -29.11
C PHE A 22 54.80 17.93 -29.45
N ALA A 23 54.49 16.64 -29.70
CA ALA A 23 53.12 16.14 -29.82
C ALA A 23 52.48 16.16 -28.42
N CYS A 24 51.77 17.22 -28.07
CA CYS A 24 50.84 17.23 -26.95
C CYS A 24 49.66 16.29 -27.29
N PHE A 25 49.74 15.04 -26.84
CA PHE A 25 48.58 14.18 -26.74
C PHE A 25 47.66 14.79 -25.68
N GLY A 26 46.73 15.61 -26.12
CA GLY A 26 45.58 16.05 -25.32
C GLY A 26 44.73 14.83 -25.03
N VAL A 27 44.86 14.27 -23.82
CA VAL A 27 43.87 13.33 -23.27
C VAL A 27 42.61 14.14 -23.06
N THR A 28 41.74 14.16 -24.08
CA THR A 28 40.35 14.59 -23.91
C THR A 28 39.67 13.52 -23.05
N GLY A 29 39.76 13.71 -21.73
CA GLY A 29 38.88 12.98 -20.80
C GLY A 29 37.45 13.26 -21.20
N SER A 30 36.83 12.30 -21.90
CA SER A 30 35.37 12.27 -22.09
C SER A 30 34.79 12.17 -20.70
N ARG A 31 34.40 13.32 -20.12
CA ARG A 31 33.42 13.33 -19.03
C ARG A 31 32.19 12.74 -19.67
N ALA A 32 31.90 11.48 -19.34
CA ALA A 32 30.55 10.97 -19.51
C ALA A 32 29.66 11.97 -18.81
N GLN A 33 28.93 12.77 -19.57
CA GLN A 33 27.78 13.49 -19.06
C GLN A 33 26.87 12.38 -18.55
N ASP A 34 26.67 12.32 -17.23
CA ASP A 34 25.56 11.56 -16.66
C ASP A 34 24.30 12.11 -17.37
N GLU A 35 23.82 11.40 -18.36
CA GLU A 35 22.52 11.65 -18.97
C GLU A 35 21.51 11.54 -17.83
N VAL A 36 21.03 12.68 -17.36
CA VAL A 36 19.94 12.73 -16.39
C VAL A 36 18.73 12.11 -17.08
N ARG A 37 18.55 10.81 -16.88
CA ARG A 37 17.39 10.09 -17.41
C ARG A 37 16.14 10.73 -16.81
N PRO A 38 15.13 11.03 -17.63
CA PRO A 38 13.88 11.55 -17.09
C PRO A 38 13.30 10.53 -16.09
N PRO A 39 12.68 11.01 -15.00
CA PRO A 39 12.12 10.13 -14.00
C PRO A 39 11.04 9.23 -14.61
N THR A 40 10.98 7.99 -14.15
CA THR A 40 9.94 7.05 -14.57
C THR A 40 8.60 7.52 -14.02
N ALA A 41 7.67 7.84 -14.92
CA ALA A 41 6.30 8.17 -14.53
C ALA A 41 5.58 6.94 -13.97
N ILE A 42 4.86 7.12 -12.87
CA ILE A 42 4.07 6.09 -12.21
C ILE A 42 2.69 6.64 -11.86
N LEU A 43 1.64 5.90 -12.24
CA LEU A 43 0.28 6.15 -11.80
C LEU A 43 -0.06 5.23 -10.62
N PHE A 44 -0.36 5.85 -9.48
CA PHE A 44 -0.70 5.15 -8.24
C PHE A 44 -2.14 5.43 -7.83
N SER A 45 -2.95 4.39 -7.65
CA SER A 45 -4.34 4.50 -7.21
C SER A 45 -4.51 4.22 -5.72
N LEU A 46 -5.17 5.12 -5.01
CA LEU A 46 -5.77 4.86 -3.71
C LEU A 46 -7.23 4.45 -3.90
N ASP A 47 -7.71 3.56 -3.05
CA ASP A 47 -9.09 3.05 -3.07
C ASP A 47 -10.13 4.04 -2.53
N ARG A 48 -9.66 5.07 -1.82
CA ARG A 48 -10.47 6.08 -1.13
C ARG A 48 -9.73 7.41 -1.01
N PRO A 49 -10.41 8.50 -0.61
CA PRO A 49 -9.76 9.76 -0.25
C PRO A 49 -8.65 9.56 0.80
N ILE A 50 -7.66 10.44 0.77
CA ILE A 50 -6.52 10.40 1.69
C ILE A 50 -7.03 10.53 3.13
N ASP A 51 -6.58 9.61 3.98
CA ASP A 51 -6.73 9.62 5.43
C ASP A 51 -5.39 9.23 6.09
N ALA A 52 -5.38 9.08 7.41
CA ALA A 52 -4.16 8.71 8.16
C ALA A 52 -3.49 7.42 7.67
N SER A 53 -4.24 6.46 7.08
CA SER A 53 -3.67 5.21 6.57
C SER A 53 -2.78 5.42 5.34
N ALA A 54 -2.94 6.53 4.63
CA ALA A 54 -2.13 6.91 3.49
C ALA A 54 -0.82 7.64 3.86
N ALA A 55 -0.55 7.88 5.15
CA ALA A 55 0.63 8.62 5.62
C ALA A 55 1.96 8.16 5.00
N PRO A 56 2.27 6.86 4.84
CA PRO A 56 3.50 6.41 4.19
C PRO A 56 3.69 6.97 2.78
N PHE A 57 2.63 7.03 1.99
CA PHE A 57 2.65 7.49 0.59
C PHE A 57 2.70 9.01 0.50
N VAL A 58 1.98 9.70 1.37
CA VAL A 58 2.02 11.16 1.50
C VAL A 58 3.43 11.60 1.83
N LEU A 59 4.07 10.98 2.83
CA LEU A 59 5.46 11.26 3.20
C LEU A 59 6.45 10.91 2.09
N ALA A 60 6.27 9.76 1.41
CA ALA A 60 7.13 9.40 0.29
C ALA A 60 7.09 10.45 -0.83
N SER A 61 5.92 11.04 -1.08
CA SER A 61 5.75 12.11 -2.05
C SER A 61 6.32 13.44 -1.56
N SER A 62 5.89 13.91 -0.37
CA SER A 62 6.23 15.25 0.15
C SER A 62 7.70 15.40 0.53
N ARG A 63 8.36 14.31 0.95
CA ARG A 63 9.79 14.27 1.29
C ARG A 63 10.69 13.97 0.09
N GLY A 64 10.13 13.89 -1.12
CA GLY A 64 10.90 13.64 -2.33
C GLY A 64 11.49 12.23 -2.43
N LEU A 65 11.00 11.25 -1.63
CA LEU A 65 11.54 9.90 -1.60
C LEU A 65 11.33 9.17 -2.93
N PHE A 66 10.21 9.39 -3.60
CA PHE A 66 10.00 8.88 -4.95
C PHE A 66 10.99 9.49 -5.96
N GLY A 67 11.21 10.81 -5.86
CA GLY A 67 12.16 11.51 -6.72
C GLY A 67 13.60 11.02 -6.55
N SER A 68 14.02 10.70 -5.31
CA SER A 68 15.35 10.14 -5.04
C SER A 68 15.57 8.75 -5.65
N GLU A 69 14.48 8.03 -5.94
CA GLU A 69 14.48 6.75 -6.67
C GLU A 69 14.29 6.92 -8.18
N GLY A 70 14.33 8.16 -8.69
CA GLY A 70 14.12 8.45 -10.12
C GLY A 70 12.68 8.24 -10.58
N LEU A 71 11.70 8.41 -9.69
CA LEU A 71 10.28 8.19 -9.96
C LEU A 71 9.49 9.51 -9.91
N ALA A 72 8.57 9.68 -10.85
CA ALA A 72 7.54 10.74 -10.85
C ALA A 72 6.17 10.11 -10.60
N VAL A 73 5.72 10.12 -9.35
CA VAL A 73 4.49 9.44 -8.93
C VAL A 73 3.31 10.41 -8.94
N THR A 74 2.27 10.06 -9.68
CA THR A 74 0.97 10.75 -9.66
C THR A 74 -0.05 9.86 -8.96
N THR A 75 -0.69 10.38 -7.91
CA THR A 75 -1.72 9.66 -7.16
C THR A 75 -3.11 10.06 -7.63
N ASN A 76 -3.97 9.07 -7.86
CA ASN A 76 -5.40 9.27 -8.12
C ASN A 76 -6.26 8.47 -7.12
N ILE A 77 -7.56 8.77 -7.09
CA ILE A 77 -8.52 8.09 -6.24
C ILE A 77 -9.42 7.21 -7.13
N ALA A 78 -9.48 5.94 -6.79
CA ALA A 78 -10.41 4.98 -7.39
C ALA A 78 -11.75 4.95 -6.63
N SER A 79 -12.77 4.39 -7.25
CA SER A 79 -14.10 4.23 -6.64
C SER A 79 -14.17 2.96 -5.78
N GLY A 80 -13.17 2.75 -4.91
CA GLY A 80 -13.05 1.58 -4.06
C GLY A 80 -12.08 0.52 -4.60
N TRP A 81 -11.89 -0.55 -3.83
CA TRP A 81 -10.87 -1.58 -4.12
C TRP A 81 -11.07 -2.31 -5.45
N ALA A 82 -12.33 -2.64 -5.79
CA ALA A 82 -12.60 -3.36 -7.03
C ALA A 82 -12.16 -2.53 -8.25
N ASP A 83 -12.52 -1.23 -8.29
CA ASP A 83 -12.08 -0.31 -9.35
C ASP A 83 -10.55 -0.15 -9.36
N ALA A 84 -9.92 -0.01 -8.17
CA ALA A 84 -8.47 0.11 -8.08
C ALA A 84 -7.74 -1.13 -8.64
N ILE A 85 -8.23 -2.35 -8.33
CA ILE A 85 -7.67 -3.60 -8.86
C ILE A 85 -7.88 -3.67 -10.39
N GLU A 86 -9.06 -3.31 -10.87
CA GLU A 86 -9.36 -3.34 -12.31
C GLU A 86 -8.53 -2.33 -13.10
N ARG A 87 -8.27 -1.14 -12.55
CA ARG A 87 -7.34 -0.16 -13.17
C ARG A 87 -5.93 -0.73 -13.30
N VAL A 88 -5.41 -1.36 -12.25
CA VAL A 88 -4.11 -2.02 -12.30
C VAL A 88 -4.12 -3.18 -13.31
N ALA A 89 -5.18 -3.98 -13.32
CA ALA A 89 -5.31 -5.12 -14.23
C ALA A 89 -5.31 -4.71 -15.71
N ARG A 90 -5.92 -3.54 -16.05
CA ARG A 90 -5.95 -2.98 -17.40
C ARG A 90 -4.73 -2.15 -17.77
N GLY A 91 -3.89 -1.74 -16.79
CA GLY A 91 -2.77 -0.83 -16.99
C GLY A 91 -3.15 0.66 -16.96
N ASP A 92 -4.36 0.99 -16.49
CA ASP A 92 -4.79 2.38 -16.25
C ASP A 92 -4.11 2.96 -14.99
N SER A 93 -3.52 2.10 -14.16
CA SER A 93 -2.64 2.43 -13.04
C SER A 93 -1.52 1.40 -12.95
N ASP A 94 -0.32 1.83 -12.58
CA ASP A 94 0.83 0.95 -12.41
C ASP A 94 0.78 0.25 -11.05
N PHE A 95 0.33 0.98 -10.02
CA PHE A 95 0.16 0.47 -8.66
C PHE A 95 -1.20 0.86 -8.10
N ALA A 96 -1.67 0.09 -7.12
CA ALA A 96 -2.74 0.50 -6.23
C ALA A 96 -2.53 -0.01 -4.80
N LEU A 97 -3.05 0.75 -3.83
CA LEU A 97 -3.23 0.27 -2.46
C LEU A 97 -4.63 -0.33 -2.35
N VAL A 98 -4.68 -1.61 -2.02
CA VAL A 98 -5.95 -2.34 -1.91
C VAL A 98 -5.94 -3.27 -0.71
N ASP A 99 -7.11 -3.72 -0.28
CA ASP A 99 -7.16 -4.83 0.65
C ASP A 99 -6.82 -6.14 -0.08
N ILE A 100 -5.86 -6.90 0.45
CA ILE A 100 -5.36 -8.13 -0.20
C ILE A 100 -6.47 -9.19 -0.35
N ASN A 101 -7.48 -9.17 0.52
CA ASN A 101 -8.56 -10.15 0.48
C ASN A 101 -9.54 -9.89 -0.68
N VAL A 102 -9.65 -8.63 -1.13
CA VAL A 102 -10.36 -8.31 -2.38
C VAL A 102 -9.55 -8.76 -3.60
N LEU A 103 -8.22 -8.65 -3.54
CA LEU A 103 -7.35 -9.23 -4.59
C LEU A 103 -7.52 -10.75 -4.66
N ILE A 104 -7.56 -11.45 -3.54
CA ILE A 104 -7.80 -12.92 -3.50
C ILE A 104 -9.08 -13.26 -4.25
N ARG A 105 -10.18 -12.54 -3.97
CA ARG A 105 -11.45 -12.73 -4.68
C ARG A 105 -11.37 -12.37 -6.16
N PHE A 106 -10.63 -11.33 -6.52
CA PHE A 106 -10.43 -10.97 -7.92
C PHE A 106 -9.71 -12.09 -8.68
N ARG A 107 -8.70 -12.69 -8.08
CA ARG A 107 -7.89 -13.77 -8.65
C ARG A 107 -8.64 -15.11 -8.75
N ASP A 108 -9.72 -15.29 -8.01
CA ASP A 108 -10.63 -16.43 -8.13
C ASP A 108 -11.40 -16.46 -9.46
N LYS A 109 -11.60 -15.28 -10.09
CA LYS A 109 -12.34 -15.21 -11.35
C LYS A 109 -11.59 -15.92 -12.47
N SER A 110 -12.33 -16.70 -13.29
CA SER A 110 -11.76 -17.32 -14.48
C SER A 110 -11.24 -16.26 -15.44
N GLY A 111 -10.00 -16.42 -15.93
CA GLY A 111 -9.36 -15.46 -16.83
C GLY A 111 -8.90 -14.15 -16.19
N ALA A 112 -8.95 -14.01 -14.85
CA ALA A 112 -8.45 -12.82 -14.17
C ALA A 112 -6.96 -12.58 -14.50
N PRO A 113 -6.58 -11.34 -14.86
CA PRO A 113 -5.18 -10.97 -15.04
C PRO A 113 -4.33 -11.33 -13.82
N PRO A 114 -3.04 -11.71 -14.00
CA PRO A 114 -2.19 -12.19 -12.92
C PRO A 114 -1.62 -11.05 -12.05
N VAL A 115 -2.48 -10.14 -11.63
CA VAL A 115 -2.13 -9.08 -10.68
C VAL A 115 -1.74 -9.71 -9.36
N LYS A 116 -0.62 -9.25 -8.78
CA LYS A 116 -0.13 -9.70 -7.47
C LYS A 116 0.14 -8.51 -6.55
N ALA A 117 0.03 -8.77 -5.26
CA ALA A 117 0.58 -7.89 -4.25
C ALA A 117 2.11 -8.05 -4.19
N VAL A 118 2.83 -6.96 -3.99
CA VAL A 118 4.30 -6.93 -3.90
C VAL A 118 4.79 -6.35 -2.58
N PHE A 119 3.87 -5.86 -1.74
CA PHE A 119 4.16 -5.31 -0.42
C PHE A 119 2.88 -5.31 0.43
N VAL A 120 2.94 -5.86 1.63
CA VAL A 120 1.83 -5.78 2.60
C VAL A 120 2.12 -4.68 3.61
N LEU A 121 1.33 -3.62 3.57
CA LEU A 121 1.44 -2.52 4.52
C LEU A 121 0.80 -2.87 5.86
N PHE A 122 -0.39 -3.45 5.84
CA PHE A 122 -1.09 -3.86 7.05
C PHE A 122 -0.91 -5.37 7.28
N ASN A 123 0.06 -5.70 8.10
CA ASN A 123 0.36 -7.10 8.46
C ASN A 123 -0.82 -7.77 9.18
N LYS A 124 -1.60 -7.02 9.98
CA LYS A 124 -2.90 -7.45 10.50
C LYS A 124 -4.01 -6.66 9.80
N ALA A 125 -5.04 -7.36 9.32
CA ALA A 125 -6.22 -6.70 8.78
C ALA A 125 -6.89 -5.83 9.86
N PRO A 126 -7.44 -4.65 9.50
CA PRO A 126 -8.05 -3.75 10.46
C PRO A 126 -9.48 -4.15 10.84
N TYR A 127 -9.91 -5.35 10.51
CA TYR A 127 -11.27 -5.81 10.73
C TYR A 127 -11.59 -5.94 12.21
N ALA A 128 -12.76 -5.48 12.59
CA ALA A 128 -13.22 -5.57 13.95
C ALA A 128 -14.75 -5.60 14.02
N ILE A 129 -15.27 -6.19 15.09
CA ILE A 129 -16.63 -5.92 15.58
C ILE A 129 -16.52 -4.80 16.59
N ILE A 130 -17.32 -3.76 16.40
CA ILE A 130 -17.40 -2.62 17.29
C ILE A 130 -18.80 -2.58 17.90
N ALA A 131 -18.87 -2.52 19.23
CA ALA A 131 -20.11 -2.56 19.99
C ALA A 131 -20.10 -1.53 21.12
N ARG A 132 -21.21 -1.44 21.84
CA ARG A 132 -21.33 -0.61 23.03
C ARG A 132 -21.54 -1.48 24.28
N LYS A 133 -20.70 -1.26 25.31
CA LYS A 133 -20.78 -1.97 26.60
C LYS A 133 -22.11 -1.71 27.30
N SER A 134 -22.66 -0.50 27.16
CA SER A 134 -23.99 -0.13 27.65
C SER A 134 -25.14 -0.94 27.01
N ARG A 135 -24.87 -1.59 25.85
CA ARG A 135 -25.80 -2.49 25.17
C ARG A 135 -25.60 -3.96 25.55
N GLY A 136 -24.79 -4.23 26.59
CA GLY A 136 -24.56 -5.56 27.11
C GLY A 136 -23.54 -6.38 26.31
N ILE A 137 -22.68 -5.74 25.50
CA ILE A 137 -21.61 -6.42 24.75
C ILE A 137 -20.27 -5.97 25.32
N ARG A 138 -19.64 -6.84 26.14
CA ARG A 138 -18.34 -6.63 26.81
C ARG A 138 -17.26 -7.63 26.36
N ALA A 139 -17.69 -8.78 25.84
CA ALA A 139 -16.89 -9.81 25.23
C ALA A 139 -17.45 -10.15 23.85
N LEU A 140 -16.63 -10.75 22.97
CA LEU A 140 -17.09 -11.14 21.63
C LEU A 140 -18.27 -12.14 21.67
N SER A 141 -18.28 -13.03 22.66
CA SER A 141 -19.36 -13.99 22.88
C SER A 141 -20.72 -13.35 23.16
N ASP A 142 -20.75 -12.11 23.69
CA ASP A 142 -22.00 -11.40 24.00
C ASP A 142 -22.78 -10.99 22.75
N ILE A 143 -22.22 -11.21 21.55
CA ILE A 143 -22.87 -10.98 20.25
C ILE A 143 -24.01 -11.98 19.98
N GLU A 144 -24.02 -13.14 20.67
CA GLU A 144 -25.11 -14.11 20.53
C GLU A 144 -26.47 -13.50 20.88
N GLY A 145 -27.46 -13.73 20.05
CA GLY A 145 -28.80 -13.15 20.19
C GLY A 145 -28.89 -11.67 19.80
N LYS A 146 -27.81 -11.04 19.36
CA LYS A 146 -27.73 -9.62 19.00
C LYS A 146 -27.84 -9.39 17.50
N THR A 147 -27.97 -8.11 17.12
CA THR A 147 -27.97 -7.67 15.72
C THR A 147 -26.63 -7.07 15.35
N LEU A 148 -25.90 -7.74 14.44
CA LEU A 148 -24.68 -7.26 13.82
C LEU A 148 -24.99 -6.47 12.56
N GLY A 149 -24.68 -5.19 12.56
CA GLY A 149 -24.78 -4.33 11.40
C GLY A 149 -23.62 -4.55 10.44
N VAL A 150 -23.92 -4.80 9.18
CA VAL A 150 -22.94 -5.03 8.12
C VAL A 150 -23.16 -4.03 7.00
N ALA A 151 -22.15 -3.22 6.70
CA ALA A 151 -22.24 -2.30 5.58
C ALA A 151 -22.21 -3.05 4.25
N GLU A 152 -22.97 -2.56 3.26
CA GLU A 152 -22.91 -3.09 1.90
C GLU A 152 -21.49 -2.96 1.35
N GLY A 153 -20.99 -4.04 0.73
CA GLY A 153 -19.61 -4.10 0.22
C GLY A 153 -18.54 -4.33 1.27
N ASP A 154 -18.89 -4.48 2.55
CA ASP A 154 -17.93 -4.85 3.59
C ASP A 154 -17.60 -6.34 3.50
N PHE A 155 -16.42 -6.63 2.92
CA PHE A 155 -15.99 -8.01 2.71
C PHE A 155 -15.27 -8.60 3.94
N SER A 156 -14.95 -7.83 4.97
CA SER A 156 -14.43 -8.39 6.22
C SER A 156 -15.43 -9.38 6.85
N ILE A 157 -16.71 -9.28 6.51
CA ILE A 157 -17.77 -10.22 6.92
C ILE A 157 -17.52 -11.64 6.41
N TRP A 158 -16.74 -11.85 5.35
CA TRP A 158 -16.41 -13.20 4.86
C TRP A 158 -15.59 -14.02 5.86
N PHE A 159 -14.90 -13.37 6.78
CA PHE A 159 -14.16 -14.01 7.86
C PHE A 159 -15.03 -14.28 9.09
N TRP A 160 -16.24 -13.72 9.15
CA TRP A 160 -17.13 -13.87 10.29
C TRP A 160 -17.48 -15.33 10.62
N PRO A 161 -17.80 -16.23 9.66
CA PRO A 161 -18.09 -17.62 9.96
C PRO A 161 -16.93 -18.36 10.62
N ALA A 162 -15.71 -18.18 10.10
CA ALA A 162 -14.51 -18.76 10.68
C ALA A 162 -14.25 -18.20 12.09
N LEU A 163 -14.36 -16.87 12.25
CA LEU A 163 -14.18 -16.21 13.54
C LEU A 163 -15.18 -16.71 14.59
N ALA A 164 -16.45 -16.78 14.21
CA ALA A 164 -17.51 -17.22 15.11
C ALA A 164 -17.29 -18.69 15.54
N ARG A 165 -16.99 -19.56 14.59
CA ARG A 165 -16.70 -20.99 14.86
C ARG A 165 -15.50 -21.15 15.79
N GLN A 166 -14.40 -20.44 15.54
CA GLN A 166 -13.18 -20.53 16.35
C GLN A 166 -13.39 -20.06 17.80
N ASN A 167 -14.36 -19.15 18.00
CA ASN A 167 -14.67 -18.59 19.32
C ASN A 167 -15.97 -19.16 19.95
N GLY A 168 -16.49 -20.27 19.40
CA GLY A 168 -17.65 -20.96 19.96
C GLY A 168 -18.97 -20.20 19.85
N ILE A 169 -19.07 -19.21 18.95
CA ILE A 169 -20.24 -18.38 18.75
C ILE A 169 -21.22 -19.07 17.80
N LYS A 170 -22.48 -19.16 18.21
CA LYS A 170 -23.57 -19.72 17.39
C LYS A 170 -24.00 -18.70 16.35
N ILE A 171 -23.47 -18.78 15.13
CA ILE A 171 -23.75 -17.83 14.03
C ILE A 171 -25.26 -17.65 13.82
N ALA A 172 -26.05 -18.74 13.88
CA ALA A 172 -27.49 -18.69 13.69
C ALA A 172 -28.24 -17.84 14.73
N SER A 173 -27.61 -17.54 15.87
CA SER A 173 -28.18 -16.65 16.89
C SER A 173 -27.90 -15.18 16.60
N VAL A 174 -26.99 -14.84 15.71
CA VAL A 174 -26.59 -13.47 15.38
C VAL A 174 -27.37 -12.99 14.14
N LYS A 175 -28.24 -12.00 14.32
CA LYS A 175 -28.95 -11.39 13.19
C LYS A 175 -28.01 -10.44 12.45
N GLN A 176 -28.00 -10.50 11.12
CA GLN A 176 -27.28 -9.51 10.31
C GLN A 176 -28.26 -8.48 9.73
N ALA A 177 -27.97 -7.19 9.95
CA ALA A 177 -28.67 -6.07 9.33
C ALA A 177 -27.76 -5.40 8.31
N LYS A 178 -28.17 -5.36 7.03
CA LYS A 178 -27.42 -4.73 5.94
C LYS A 178 -27.88 -3.30 5.73
N PHE A 179 -26.94 -2.39 5.48
CA PHE A 179 -27.19 -0.97 5.25
C PHE A 179 -26.05 -0.32 4.45
N SER A 180 -26.31 0.90 3.97
CA SER A 180 -25.26 1.70 3.31
C SER A 180 -24.11 2.03 4.27
N PRO A 181 -22.84 2.02 3.82
CA PRO A 181 -21.68 2.38 4.65
C PRO A 181 -21.81 3.71 5.39
N ALA A 182 -22.50 4.69 4.81
CA ALA A 182 -22.68 6.03 5.38
C ALA A 182 -23.48 6.07 6.68
N VAL A 183 -24.28 5.03 6.96
CA VAL A 183 -25.13 4.97 8.16
C VAL A 183 -24.60 4.02 9.24
N ARG A 184 -23.44 3.40 9.06
CA ARG A 184 -22.87 2.44 10.00
C ARG A 184 -22.79 3.00 11.41
N GLU A 185 -22.07 4.09 11.60
CA GLU A 185 -21.88 4.72 12.90
C GLU A 185 -23.20 5.30 13.47
N PRO A 186 -24.07 6.00 12.68
CA PRO A 186 -25.40 6.37 13.12
C PRO A 186 -26.26 5.21 13.64
N MET A 187 -26.29 4.07 12.94
CA MET A 187 -27.08 2.91 13.35
C MET A 187 -26.67 2.35 14.72
N LEU A 188 -25.34 2.23 14.95
CA LEU A 188 -24.80 1.78 16.24
C LEU A 188 -25.00 2.84 17.32
N SER A 189 -24.73 4.11 17.04
CA SER A 189 -24.89 5.21 17.98
C SER A 189 -26.34 5.34 18.47
N ALA A 190 -27.32 5.26 17.55
CA ALA A 190 -28.75 5.30 17.87
C ALA A 190 -29.28 3.99 18.48
N GLY A 191 -28.49 2.91 18.49
CA GLY A 191 -28.91 1.60 19.02
C GLY A 191 -29.91 0.86 18.14
N GLN A 192 -29.91 1.14 16.86
CA GLN A 192 -30.71 0.39 15.86
C GLN A 192 -30.05 -0.96 15.53
N VAL A 193 -28.75 -1.10 15.80
CA VAL A 193 -28.02 -2.36 15.83
C VAL A 193 -27.21 -2.42 17.13
N ASP A 194 -26.85 -3.63 17.58
CA ASP A 194 -26.12 -3.85 18.83
C ASP A 194 -24.61 -3.76 18.63
N ALA A 195 -24.14 -4.16 17.46
CA ALA A 195 -22.74 -4.09 17.03
C ALA A 195 -22.67 -3.80 15.54
N VAL A 196 -21.53 -3.35 15.07
CA VAL A 196 -21.23 -3.18 13.64
C VAL A 196 -19.91 -3.86 13.26
N ASN A 197 -19.85 -4.35 12.05
CA ASN A 197 -18.61 -4.75 11.41
C ASN A 197 -17.92 -3.51 10.81
N GLY A 198 -16.61 -3.41 10.93
CA GLY A 198 -15.87 -2.25 10.41
C GLY A 198 -14.37 -2.33 10.65
N PHE A 199 -13.71 -1.19 10.55
CA PHE A 199 -12.26 -1.08 10.79
C PHE A 199 -11.98 -0.51 12.18
N SER A 200 -11.13 -1.20 12.94
CA SER A 200 -10.79 -0.86 14.32
C SER A 200 -10.31 0.59 14.48
N TYR A 201 -9.43 1.06 13.57
CA TYR A 201 -8.85 2.40 13.62
C TYR A 201 -9.81 3.51 13.15
N LEU A 202 -10.85 3.18 12.38
CA LEU A 202 -11.75 4.15 11.76
C LEU A 202 -13.09 4.26 12.50
N THR A 203 -13.81 3.13 12.62
CA THR A 203 -15.17 3.11 13.14
C THR A 203 -15.23 3.53 14.62
N GLY A 204 -14.29 3.08 15.45
CA GLY A 204 -14.22 3.46 16.86
C GLY A 204 -13.96 4.96 17.06
N VAL A 205 -13.06 5.54 16.25
CA VAL A 205 -12.76 6.98 16.27
C VAL A 205 -13.97 7.79 15.80
N ASN A 206 -14.62 7.36 14.72
CA ASN A 206 -15.82 8.03 14.20
C ASN A 206 -16.99 8.01 15.21
N LEU A 207 -17.14 6.93 15.98
CA LEU A 207 -18.20 6.84 17.00
C LEU A 207 -17.94 7.82 18.15
N ARG A 208 -16.70 7.99 18.58
CA ARG A 208 -16.33 8.96 19.62
C ARG A 208 -16.52 10.40 19.13
N ASP A 209 -16.17 10.69 17.90
CA ASP A 209 -16.45 11.98 17.27
C ASP A 209 -17.95 12.31 17.26
N ARG A 210 -18.80 11.28 17.22
CA ARG A 210 -20.26 11.36 17.34
C ARG A 210 -20.79 11.35 18.78
N GLY A 211 -19.92 11.49 19.77
CA GLY A 211 -20.28 11.59 21.18
C GLY A 211 -20.51 10.26 21.89
N VAL A 212 -20.11 9.12 21.29
CA VAL A 212 -20.13 7.84 22.03
C VAL A 212 -18.92 7.83 22.98
N PRO A 213 -19.11 7.67 24.29
CA PRO A 213 -18.01 7.66 25.24
C PRO A 213 -16.99 6.54 24.94
N ALA A 214 -15.69 6.85 25.06
CA ALA A 214 -14.64 5.88 24.74
C ALA A 214 -14.71 4.63 25.65
N ASP A 215 -15.07 4.81 26.91
CA ASP A 215 -15.24 3.74 27.89
C ASP A 215 -16.48 2.86 27.65
N ASP A 216 -17.47 3.37 26.87
CA ASP A 216 -18.62 2.60 26.41
C ASP A 216 -18.34 1.75 25.15
N LEU A 217 -17.27 2.06 24.42
CA LEU A 217 -16.90 1.28 23.24
C LEU A 217 -16.24 -0.05 23.63
N ALA A 218 -16.69 -1.12 22.97
CA ALA A 218 -16.02 -2.42 22.93
C ALA A 218 -15.56 -2.67 21.49
N VAL A 219 -14.27 -2.86 21.29
CA VAL A 219 -13.67 -3.13 19.97
C VAL A 219 -13.04 -4.51 20.03
N PHE A 220 -13.43 -5.40 19.13
CA PHE A 220 -12.97 -6.78 19.02
C PHE A 220 -12.26 -6.97 17.68
N PRO A 221 -10.93 -6.71 17.60
CA PRO A 221 -10.16 -6.91 16.37
C PRO A 221 -10.17 -8.39 15.99
N TYR A 222 -10.48 -8.71 14.75
CA TYR A 222 -10.55 -10.09 14.27
C TYR A 222 -9.25 -10.86 14.49
N ALA A 223 -8.10 -10.18 14.34
CA ALA A 223 -6.79 -10.78 14.54
C ALA A 223 -6.54 -11.28 15.98
N ASP A 224 -7.23 -10.72 16.98
CA ASP A 224 -7.11 -11.15 18.37
C ASP A 224 -7.98 -12.38 18.69
N TYR A 225 -8.82 -12.77 17.74
CA TYR A 225 -9.77 -13.89 17.83
C TYR A 225 -9.49 -14.98 16.78
N GLY A 226 -8.26 -15.03 16.26
CA GLY A 226 -7.81 -16.11 15.38
C GLY A 226 -7.96 -15.86 13.88
N CYS A 227 -8.31 -14.64 13.46
CA CYS A 227 -8.30 -14.31 12.03
C CYS A 227 -6.86 -14.09 11.55
N GLU A 228 -6.47 -14.85 10.52
CA GLU A 228 -5.12 -14.84 9.94
C GLU A 228 -4.94 -13.80 8.82
N ALA A 229 -6.00 -13.02 8.51
CA ALA A 229 -6.01 -12.11 7.38
C ALA A 229 -4.93 -11.02 7.47
N TYR A 230 -4.23 -10.83 6.36
CA TYR A 230 -3.51 -9.60 6.07
C TYR A 230 -4.50 -8.51 5.62
N GLY A 231 -4.09 -7.24 5.73
CA GLY A 231 -4.93 -6.11 5.34
C GLY A 231 -4.47 -5.46 4.03
N PHE A 232 -4.12 -4.17 4.10
CA PHE A 232 -3.81 -3.38 2.91
C PHE A 232 -2.45 -3.75 2.33
N ALA A 233 -2.43 -3.91 1.00
CA ALA A 233 -1.26 -4.28 0.23
C ALA A 233 -1.13 -3.43 -1.03
N LEU A 234 0.11 -3.22 -1.47
CA LEU A 234 0.40 -2.67 -2.79
C LEU A 234 0.34 -3.78 -3.83
N ILE A 235 -0.47 -3.57 -4.84
CA ILE A 235 -0.52 -4.39 -6.04
C ILE A 235 0.14 -3.67 -7.20
N VAL A 236 0.63 -4.42 -8.18
CA VAL A 236 1.33 -3.88 -9.35
C VAL A 236 0.78 -4.45 -10.64
N ASN A 237 0.77 -3.62 -11.69
CA ASN A 237 0.46 -4.09 -13.04
C ASN A 237 1.53 -5.08 -13.52
N PRO A 238 1.16 -6.30 -13.95
CA PRO A 238 2.13 -7.33 -14.35
C PRO A 238 3.05 -6.92 -15.51
N ALA A 239 2.51 -6.19 -16.49
CA ALA A 239 3.31 -5.74 -17.63
C ALA A 239 4.29 -4.63 -17.22
N PHE A 240 3.88 -3.71 -16.36
CA PHE A 240 4.77 -2.70 -15.77
C PHE A 240 5.88 -3.34 -14.95
N ALA A 241 5.53 -4.30 -14.08
CA ALA A 241 6.51 -5.00 -13.26
C ALA A 241 7.56 -5.75 -14.08
N ALA A 242 7.14 -6.41 -15.16
CA ALA A 242 8.05 -7.10 -16.07
C ALA A 242 8.95 -6.13 -16.86
N ALA A 243 8.41 -5.00 -17.31
CA ALA A 243 9.15 -4.02 -18.12
C ALA A 243 10.05 -3.09 -17.28
N ARG A 244 9.71 -2.84 -16.01
CA ARG A 244 10.33 -1.83 -15.15
C ARG A 244 10.60 -2.35 -13.72
N PRO A 245 11.27 -3.51 -13.54
CA PRO A 245 11.47 -4.11 -12.23
C PRO A 245 12.20 -3.19 -11.24
N GLU A 246 13.16 -2.38 -11.70
CA GLU A 246 13.90 -1.45 -10.86
C GLU A 246 13.02 -0.27 -10.39
N ALA A 247 12.06 0.17 -11.21
CA ALA A 247 11.08 1.17 -10.79
C ALA A 247 10.15 0.62 -9.70
N VAL A 248 9.75 -0.66 -9.80
CA VAL A 248 8.98 -1.33 -8.74
C VAL A 248 9.76 -1.38 -7.44
N LYS A 249 11.02 -1.82 -7.47
CA LYS A 249 11.90 -1.84 -6.29
C LYS A 249 12.09 -0.45 -5.69
N GLY A 250 12.32 0.57 -6.52
CA GLY A 250 12.46 1.97 -6.10
C GLY A 250 11.18 2.48 -5.43
N PHE A 251 10.01 2.18 -6.01
CA PHE A 251 8.73 2.54 -5.41
C PHE A 251 8.57 1.93 -4.00
N LEU A 252 8.89 0.64 -3.84
CA LEU A 252 8.82 -0.03 -2.55
C LEU A 252 9.82 0.56 -1.53
N ARG A 253 11.06 0.87 -1.94
CA ARG A 253 12.03 1.53 -1.05
C ARG A 253 11.52 2.87 -0.54
N ALA A 254 10.95 3.70 -1.42
CA ALA A 254 10.38 4.99 -1.06
C ALA A 254 9.18 4.83 -0.08
N VAL A 255 8.31 3.86 -0.32
CA VAL A 255 7.17 3.57 0.59
C VAL A 255 7.65 3.07 1.95
N ILE A 256 8.65 2.20 1.99
CA ILE A 256 9.27 1.73 3.24
C ILE A 256 9.86 2.90 4.02
N ALA A 257 10.61 3.78 3.36
CA ALA A 257 11.17 4.98 4.00
C ALA A 257 10.06 5.91 4.51
N GLY A 258 8.99 6.12 3.74
CA GLY A 258 7.79 6.86 4.18
C GLY A 258 7.11 6.21 5.38
N THR A 259 7.05 4.87 5.43
CA THR A 259 6.50 4.13 6.56
C THR A 259 7.35 4.32 7.82
N HIS A 260 8.67 4.25 7.70
CA HIS A 260 9.59 4.53 8.83
C HIS A 260 9.39 5.94 9.37
N LEU A 261 9.24 6.95 8.50
CA LEU A 261 8.96 8.34 8.91
C LEU A 261 7.63 8.46 9.64
N ALA A 262 6.57 7.82 9.13
CA ALA A 262 5.25 7.82 9.76
C ALA A 262 5.28 7.19 11.18
N ILE A 263 6.03 6.09 11.33
CA ILE A 263 6.21 5.41 12.61
C ILE A 263 7.01 6.28 13.60
N LYS A 264 8.09 6.89 13.12
CA LYS A 264 9.00 7.69 13.96
C LYS A 264 8.39 9.00 14.43
N GLU A 265 7.65 9.69 13.55
CA GLU A 265 7.13 11.03 13.78
C GLU A 265 5.63 11.14 13.39
N PRO A 266 4.73 10.36 14.04
CA PRO A 266 3.34 10.29 13.60
C PRO A 266 2.60 11.64 13.66
N ALA A 267 2.96 12.53 14.58
CA ALA A 267 2.35 13.87 14.64
C ALA A 267 2.69 14.71 13.39
N ARG A 268 3.95 14.68 12.94
CA ARG A 268 4.36 15.36 11.70
C ARG A 268 3.79 14.71 10.47
N ALA A 269 3.69 13.38 10.46
CA ALA A 269 3.07 12.65 9.36
C ALA A 269 1.62 13.10 9.15
N VAL A 270 0.88 13.27 10.24
CA VAL A 270 -0.52 13.74 10.19
C VAL A 270 -0.61 15.18 9.69
N ASP A 271 0.30 16.09 10.05
CA ASP A 271 0.29 17.46 9.52
C ASP A 271 0.38 17.47 7.98
N GLU A 272 1.17 16.56 7.40
CA GLU A 272 1.27 16.42 5.95
C GLU A 272 0.04 15.73 5.34
N VAL A 273 -0.55 14.76 6.02
CA VAL A 273 -1.80 14.11 5.59
C VAL A 273 -2.93 15.14 5.54
N ILE A 274 -3.13 15.90 6.62
CA ILE A 274 -4.18 16.95 6.70
C ILE A 274 -4.03 17.99 5.58
N SER A 275 -2.80 18.36 5.22
CA SER A 275 -2.56 19.30 4.11
C SER A 275 -3.03 18.79 2.74
N ARG A 276 -3.34 17.51 2.62
CA ARG A 276 -3.81 16.85 1.39
C ARG A 276 -5.28 16.39 1.46
N MET A 277 -5.94 16.65 2.60
CA MET A 277 -7.34 16.31 2.81
C MET A 277 -8.25 17.51 2.56
N ASP A 278 -9.45 17.26 2.04
CA ASP A 278 -10.51 18.28 1.93
C ASP A 278 -11.25 18.43 3.27
N GLY A 279 -10.50 18.83 4.32
CA GLY A 279 -11.01 18.91 5.68
C GLY A 279 -10.67 17.67 6.51
N GLY A 280 -10.86 17.78 7.81
CA GLY A 280 -10.58 16.72 8.77
C GLY A 280 -10.08 17.27 10.11
N SER A 281 -10.15 16.45 11.14
CA SER A 281 -9.62 16.78 12.46
C SER A 281 -8.22 16.17 12.59
N ARG A 282 -7.22 17.04 12.84
CA ARG A 282 -5.85 16.62 13.09
C ARG A 282 -5.75 15.58 14.22
N ASP A 283 -6.48 15.81 15.30
CA ASP A 283 -6.40 14.94 16.47
C ASP A 283 -7.01 13.55 16.18
N LEU A 284 -8.11 13.51 15.43
CA LEU A 284 -8.71 12.25 15.00
C LEU A 284 -7.80 11.49 14.03
N GLU A 285 -7.17 12.18 13.07
CA GLU A 285 -6.23 11.55 12.14
C GLU A 285 -4.97 11.06 12.86
N LEU A 286 -4.48 11.80 13.86
CA LEU A 286 -3.34 11.35 14.67
C LEU A 286 -3.67 10.09 15.48
N GLU A 287 -4.86 10.02 16.03
CA GLU A 287 -5.33 8.84 16.72
C GLU A 287 -5.46 7.64 15.77
N ARG A 288 -6.05 7.86 14.58
CA ARG A 288 -6.16 6.83 13.54
C ARG A 288 -4.79 6.32 13.12
N LEU A 289 -3.84 7.22 12.86
CA LEU A 289 -2.48 6.84 12.47
C LEU A 289 -1.77 6.02 13.56
N ARG A 290 -1.86 6.46 14.82
CA ARG A 290 -1.29 5.71 15.95
C ARG A 290 -1.89 4.32 16.08
N SER A 291 -3.21 4.21 15.92
CA SER A 291 -3.91 2.93 15.92
C SER A 291 -3.46 2.03 14.78
N VAL A 292 -3.37 2.56 13.55
CA VAL A 292 -2.85 1.84 12.38
C VAL A 292 -1.43 1.34 12.62
N ILE A 293 -0.55 2.20 13.10
CA ILE A 293 0.85 1.84 13.37
C ILE A 293 0.91 0.71 14.41
N SER A 294 0.26 0.86 15.55
CA SER A 294 0.37 -0.08 16.67
C SER A 294 -0.33 -1.42 16.43
N ASN A 295 -1.48 -1.40 15.75
CA ASN A 295 -2.34 -2.57 15.65
C ASN A 295 -2.23 -3.30 14.32
N ASN A 296 -1.87 -2.60 13.23
CA ASN A 296 -1.90 -3.17 11.89
C ASN A 296 -0.51 -3.30 11.26
N ILE A 297 0.42 -2.35 11.56
CA ILE A 297 1.77 -2.34 10.96
C ILE A 297 2.80 -2.99 11.88
N LEU A 298 2.97 -2.49 13.12
CA LEU A 298 4.03 -2.90 14.05
C LEU A 298 3.73 -4.22 14.77
N THR A 299 3.48 -5.28 14.04
CA THR A 299 3.24 -6.61 14.60
C THR A 299 4.54 -7.32 15.01
N THR A 300 4.42 -8.41 15.77
CA THR A 300 5.57 -9.27 16.10
C THR A 300 6.21 -9.86 14.83
N GLU A 301 5.40 -10.22 13.82
CA GLU A 301 5.88 -10.72 12.54
C GLU A 301 6.71 -9.66 11.80
N VAL A 302 6.21 -8.42 11.70
CA VAL A 302 6.94 -7.32 11.04
C VAL A 302 8.23 -6.96 11.78
N LYS A 303 8.24 -7.03 13.11
CA LYS A 303 9.48 -6.79 13.88
C LYS A 303 10.55 -7.85 13.63
N ARG A 304 10.16 -9.09 13.33
CA ARG A 304 11.05 -10.21 13.01
C ARG A 304 11.47 -10.20 11.54
N ASP A 305 10.52 -10.07 10.62
CA ASP A 305 10.67 -10.35 9.19
C ASP A 305 10.75 -9.09 8.34
N GLY A 306 10.58 -7.91 8.96
CA GLY A 306 10.59 -6.61 8.30
C GLY A 306 9.26 -6.27 7.62
N LEU A 307 9.15 -5.01 7.18
CA LEU A 307 7.98 -4.50 6.48
C LEU A 307 7.74 -5.22 5.15
N GLY A 308 6.49 -5.38 4.78
CA GLY A 308 6.05 -5.69 3.43
C GLY A 308 5.94 -7.16 3.07
N VAL A 309 6.48 -8.07 3.88
CA VAL A 309 6.49 -9.51 3.64
C VAL A 309 5.22 -10.20 4.16
N ILE A 310 4.97 -11.40 3.68
CA ILE A 310 3.98 -12.33 4.23
C ILE A 310 4.65 -13.64 4.68
N ASP A 311 3.99 -14.34 5.59
CA ASP A 311 4.16 -15.78 5.77
C ASP A 311 3.19 -16.50 4.82
N PRO A 312 3.70 -17.26 3.80
CA PRO A 312 2.84 -17.95 2.84
C PRO A 312 1.86 -18.93 3.51
N ALA A 313 2.29 -19.63 4.56
CA ALA A 313 1.42 -20.56 5.27
C ALA A 313 0.28 -19.84 6.00
N ARG A 314 0.54 -18.66 6.58
CA ARG A 314 -0.50 -17.81 7.17
C ARG A 314 -1.48 -17.32 6.10
N LEU A 315 -0.99 -16.90 4.93
CA LEU A 315 -1.87 -16.46 3.84
C LEU A 315 -2.76 -17.61 3.35
N GLU A 316 -2.23 -18.82 3.23
CA GLU A 316 -3.04 -20.01 2.89
C GLU A 316 -4.16 -20.25 3.93
N ARG A 317 -3.84 -20.19 5.24
CA ARG A 317 -4.85 -20.33 6.29
C ARG A 317 -5.89 -19.20 6.24
N SER A 318 -5.48 -17.98 5.92
CA SER A 318 -6.40 -16.84 5.71
C SER A 318 -7.37 -17.09 4.55
N ILE A 319 -6.87 -17.65 3.44
CA ILE A 319 -7.71 -18.02 2.28
C ILE A 319 -8.71 -19.11 2.68
N ASP A 320 -8.29 -20.10 3.48
CA ASP A 320 -9.16 -21.15 3.99
C ASP A 320 -10.25 -20.60 4.93
N GLN A 321 -9.90 -19.65 5.82
CA GLN A 321 -10.89 -18.97 6.66
C GLN A 321 -11.94 -18.21 5.82
N MET A 322 -11.51 -17.55 4.75
CA MET A 322 -12.44 -16.88 3.83
C MET A 322 -13.32 -17.87 3.10
N ALA A 323 -12.80 -19.07 2.76
CA ALA A 323 -13.52 -20.11 2.06
C ALA A 323 -14.70 -20.70 2.86
N GLU A 324 -14.79 -20.48 4.17
CA GLU A 324 -15.92 -20.93 5.00
C GLU A 324 -17.23 -20.22 4.60
N ASP A 325 -17.16 -18.96 4.15
CA ASP A 325 -18.33 -18.22 3.64
C ASP A 325 -18.30 -18.07 2.11
N PHE A 326 -17.11 -17.81 1.55
CA PHE A 326 -16.92 -17.55 0.15
C PHE A 326 -16.56 -18.81 -0.63
N LYS A 327 -17.44 -19.27 -1.52
CA LYS A 327 -17.17 -20.44 -2.38
C LYS A 327 -16.32 -20.02 -3.57
N PHE A 328 -15.05 -20.35 -3.52
CA PHE A 328 -14.12 -20.14 -4.63
C PHE A 328 -14.48 -20.98 -5.86
N GLN A 329 -14.39 -20.36 -7.05
CA GLN A 329 -14.42 -21.06 -8.32
C GLN A 329 -13.08 -21.73 -8.61
N LYS A 330 -11.99 -20.99 -8.36
CA LYS A 330 -10.61 -21.42 -8.48
C LYS A 330 -9.82 -20.83 -7.32
N ARG A 331 -9.86 -21.51 -6.16
CA ARG A 331 -9.13 -21.06 -4.98
C ARG A 331 -7.68 -20.70 -5.35
N PRO A 332 -7.26 -19.43 -5.21
CA PRO A 332 -5.89 -19.04 -5.47
C PRO A 332 -4.97 -19.54 -4.35
N SER A 333 -3.71 -19.79 -4.68
CA SER A 333 -2.64 -20.06 -3.71
C SER A 333 -1.99 -18.73 -3.23
N ALA A 334 -1.21 -18.80 -2.16
CA ALA A 334 -0.41 -17.66 -1.71
C ALA A 334 0.53 -17.14 -2.83
N ALA A 335 1.11 -18.02 -3.62
CA ALA A 335 1.98 -17.68 -4.74
C ALA A 335 1.24 -17.02 -5.92
N ASP A 336 -0.07 -17.23 -6.06
CA ASP A 336 -0.90 -16.51 -7.01
C ASP A 336 -1.19 -15.07 -6.57
N ILE A 337 -1.09 -14.77 -5.27
CA ILE A 337 -1.50 -13.52 -4.66
C ILE A 337 -0.30 -12.61 -4.36
N PHE A 338 0.85 -13.15 -3.95
CA PHE A 338 1.97 -12.36 -3.49
C PHE A 338 3.27 -12.71 -4.22
N ASP A 339 4.09 -11.69 -4.48
CA ASP A 339 5.41 -11.80 -5.09
C ASP A 339 6.41 -10.94 -4.30
N ASP A 340 7.37 -11.58 -3.64
CA ASP A 340 8.40 -10.94 -2.82
C ASP A 340 9.68 -10.54 -3.59
N ALA A 341 9.77 -10.88 -4.87
CA ALA A 341 10.97 -10.65 -5.70
C ALA A 341 11.40 -9.18 -5.80
N PHE A 342 10.49 -8.25 -5.53
CA PHE A 342 10.75 -6.81 -5.56
C PHE A 342 11.11 -6.21 -4.20
N LEU A 343 10.96 -6.97 -3.12
CA LEU A 343 11.26 -6.47 -1.78
C LEU A 343 12.77 -6.24 -1.60
N PRO A 344 13.17 -5.13 -0.97
CA PRO A 344 14.56 -4.95 -0.59
C PRO A 344 15.00 -6.00 0.43
N PRO A 345 16.31 -6.25 0.58
CA PRO A 345 16.83 -7.13 1.62
C PRO A 345 16.31 -6.78 3.01
N LEU A 346 16.29 -7.75 3.92
CA LEU A 346 15.71 -7.62 5.26
C LEU A 346 16.20 -6.37 6.01
N GLY A 347 17.51 -6.07 5.97
CA GLY A 347 18.06 -4.90 6.63
C GLY A 347 17.46 -3.56 6.19
N GLY A 348 16.99 -3.46 4.95
CA GLY A 348 16.28 -2.26 4.43
C GLY A 348 14.80 -2.18 4.81
N ARG A 349 14.25 -3.22 5.47
CA ARG A 349 12.84 -3.33 5.84
C ARG A 349 12.61 -3.45 7.36
N LEU A 350 13.68 -3.63 8.13
CA LEU A 350 13.59 -3.68 9.60
C LEU A 350 13.21 -2.32 10.17
N ILE A 351 12.42 -2.35 11.23
CA ILE A 351 12.05 -1.18 12.00
C ILE A 351 13.01 -1.10 13.18
N ASN A 352 13.88 -0.08 13.16
CA ASN A 352 14.88 0.20 14.19
C ASN A 352 14.32 1.11 15.29
#